data_e1c9e8c77709a305cdd0e42b662ee553
#
_entry.id   e1c9e8c77709a305cdd0e42b662ee553
#
_cell.length_a   1.000
_cell.length_b   1.000
_cell.length_c   1.000
_cell.angle_alpha   90.00
_cell.angle_beta   90.00
_cell.angle_gamma   90.00
#
_symmetry.space_group_name_H-M   'P 1'
#
loop_
_entity.id
_entity.type
_entity.pdbx_description
1 polymer ?
#
loop_
_entity_poly.entity_id
_entity_poly.type
_entity_poly.pdbx_seq_one_letter_code
_entity_poly.pdbx_strand_id
1 'polypeptide(L)'
;MAEEATVAGLIAEAARTLADEPTLQQTLDRVVELAVSMVDGCESAGISLVTRRKIESPSVSDPLVARGDALQYELDEGPCLDAIREHALVESGDVAADPRWPRWAPRAAADLGVRSMLCVQLYTSANAHGALNMYATTRDAFGPDSHHLASTFAAVAAAAISAARTEEQLQSAVQTRTLIGQAQGIVMERYSLTAARAFAVMSRVSQDANIKMVDLAREIVDTRRIPGVGEARDD
;
A
#
# COMPACT_ATOMS: atom_id res chain seq x y z
N MET A 1 -5.55 21.38 -33.66
CA MET A 1 -5.02 22.08 -32.47
C MET A 1 -5.23 21.16 -31.30
N ALA A 2 -4.16 20.51 -30.83
CA ALA A 2 -4.23 19.77 -29.59
C ALA A 2 -4.44 20.80 -28.47
N GLU A 3 -5.54 20.66 -27.72
CA GLU A 3 -5.82 21.43 -26.52
C GLU A 3 -4.67 21.16 -25.55
N GLU A 4 -3.87 22.14 -25.19
CA GLU A 4 -2.89 22.00 -24.11
C GLU A 4 -3.67 21.59 -22.87
N ALA A 5 -3.46 20.34 -22.44
CA ALA A 5 -4.11 19.82 -21.24
C ALA A 5 -3.63 20.66 -20.06
N THR A 6 -4.54 21.43 -19.46
CA THR A 6 -4.21 22.18 -18.25
C THR A 6 -3.90 21.23 -17.11
N VAL A 7 -3.02 21.62 -16.19
CA VAL A 7 -2.72 20.83 -14.97
C VAL A 7 -4.01 20.36 -14.28
N ALA A 8 -5.02 21.26 -14.21
CA ALA A 8 -6.32 20.91 -13.65
C ALA A 8 -7.06 19.80 -14.44
N GLY A 9 -6.95 19.81 -15.77
CA GLY A 9 -7.52 18.77 -16.64
C GLY A 9 -6.85 17.42 -16.42
N LEU A 10 -5.53 17.39 -16.39
CA LEU A 10 -4.74 16.18 -16.12
C LEU A 10 -5.06 15.59 -14.73
N ILE A 11 -5.12 16.42 -13.71
CA ILE A 11 -5.46 16.00 -12.35
C ILE A 11 -6.89 15.47 -12.26
N ALA A 12 -7.85 16.13 -12.93
CA ALA A 12 -9.25 15.66 -12.95
C ALA A 12 -9.40 14.32 -13.67
N GLU A 13 -8.63 14.08 -14.73
CA GLU A 13 -8.60 12.80 -15.43
C GLU A 13 -7.96 11.72 -14.57
N ALA A 14 -6.82 12.01 -13.95
CA ALA A 14 -6.16 11.10 -13.01
C ALA A 14 -7.09 10.71 -11.84
N ALA A 15 -7.81 11.68 -11.27
CA ALA A 15 -8.76 11.42 -10.19
C ALA A 15 -9.88 10.44 -10.62
N ARG A 16 -10.44 10.61 -11.83
CA ARG A 16 -11.47 9.69 -12.36
C ARG A 16 -10.90 8.31 -12.59
N THR A 17 -9.73 8.23 -13.25
CA THR A 17 -9.07 6.95 -13.53
C THR A 17 -8.77 6.18 -12.25
N LEU A 18 -8.26 6.84 -11.22
CA LEU A 18 -7.96 6.21 -9.93
C LEU A 18 -9.22 5.78 -9.16
N ALA A 19 -10.34 6.51 -9.30
CA ALA A 19 -11.59 6.17 -8.64
C ALA A 19 -12.26 4.92 -9.26
N ASP A 20 -11.96 4.59 -10.51
CA ASP A 20 -12.51 3.45 -11.22
C ASP A 20 -11.71 2.15 -10.98
N GLU A 21 -10.55 2.22 -10.31
CA GLU A 21 -9.74 1.03 -10.04
C GLU A 21 -10.40 0.13 -8.98
N PRO A 22 -10.59 -1.16 -9.28
CA PRO A 22 -11.41 -2.04 -8.44
C PRO A 22 -10.71 -2.56 -7.17
N THR A 23 -9.38 -2.44 -7.08
CA THR A 23 -8.60 -2.94 -5.94
C THR A 23 -7.50 -1.97 -5.52
N LEU A 24 -7.08 -2.06 -4.25
CA LEU A 24 -5.95 -1.27 -3.76
C LEU A 24 -4.69 -1.48 -4.61
N GLN A 25 -4.38 -2.72 -5.01
CA GLN A 25 -3.18 -2.99 -5.82
C GLN A 25 -3.28 -2.30 -7.18
N GLN A 26 -4.40 -2.38 -7.87
CA GLN A 26 -4.62 -1.71 -9.16
C GLN A 26 -4.56 -0.18 -9.01
N THR A 27 -5.11 0.38 -7.92
CA THR A 27 -4.96 1.82 -7.62
C THR A 27 -3.49 2.20 -7.47
N LEU A 28 -2.68 1.42 -6.75
CA LEU A 28 -1.24 1.67 -6.59
C LEU A 28 -0.50 1.61 -7.92
N ASP A 29 -0.78 0.57 -8.72
CA ASP A 29 -0.15 0.40 -10.03
C ASP A 29 -0.52 1.54 -10.98
N ARG A 30 -1.78 1.97 -10.96
CA ARG A 30 -2.24 3.09 -11.76
C ARG A 30 -1.62 4.43 -11.34
N VAL A 31 -1.42 4.67 -10.05
CA VAL A 31 -0.70 5.87 -9.56
C VAL A 31 0.72 5.90 -10.12
N VAL A 32 1.42 4.78 -10.11
CA VAL A 32 2.79 4.69 -10.64
C VAL A 32 2.81 4.95 -12.15
N GLU A 33 1.91 4.34 -12.92
CA GLU A 33 1.78 4.57 -14.37
C GLU A 33 1.48 6.05 -14.69
N LEU A 34 0.55 6.66 -13.97
CA LEU A 34 0.19 8.07 -14.16
C LEU A 34 1.34 9.00 -13.79
N ALA A 35 2.10 8.71 -12.73
CA ALA A 35 3.27 9.51 -12.38
C ALA A 35 4.30 9.54 -13.51
N VAL A 36 4.61 8.38 -14.11
CA VAL A 36 5.53 8.29 -15.26
C VAL A 36 5.00 9.03 -16.49
N SER A 37 3.69 8.97 -16.75
CA SER A 37 3.12 9.56 -17.96
C SER A 37 2.84 11.06 -17.86
N MET A 38 2.61 11.58 -16.64
CA MET A 38 2.16 12.95 -16.43
C MET A 38 3.27 13.90 -15.98
N VAL A 39 4.23 13.40 -15.19
CA VAL A 39 5.26 14.26 -14.59
C VAL A 39 6.47 14.31 -15.50
N ASP A 40 6.73 15.48 -16.08
CA ASP A 40 7.90 15.69 -16.93
C ASP A 40 9.19 15.36 -16.17
N GLY A 41 10.09 14.64 -16.84
CA GLY A 41 11.34 14.15 -16.26
C GLY A 41 11.21 12.83 -15.48
N CYS A 42 10.02 12.33 -15.22
CA CYS A 42 9.83 11.05 -14.56
C CYS A 42 10.02 9.89 -15.54
N GLU A 43 11.14 9.20 -15.46
CA GLU A 43 11.44 8.01 -16.29
C GLU A 43 10.92 6.72 -15.66
N SER A 44 10.91 6.66 -14.33
CA SER A 44 10.35 5.55 -13.56
C SER A 44 9.87 6.02 -12.20
N ALA A 45 8.88 5.31 -11.64
CA ALA A 45 8.26 5.68 -10.38
C ALA A 45 7.93 4.46 -9.52
N GLY A 46 7.74 4.69 -8.23
CA GLY A 46 7.25 3.71 -7.29
C GLY A 46 6.58 4.34 -6.08
N ILE A 47 5.84 3.53 -5.36
CA ILE A 47 5.18 3.92 -4.12
C ILE A 47 5.83 3.20 -2.96
N SER A 48 6.29 3.95 -1.97
CA SER A 48 6.69 3.45 -0.66
C SER A 48 5.53 3.61 0.32
N LEU A 49 5.17 2.56 1.03
CA LEU A 49 4.16 2.61 2.10
C LEU A 49 4.73 2.14 3.42
N VAL A 50 4.45 2.89 4.49
CA VAL A 50 4.78 2.50 5.86
C VAL A 50 3.64 1.68 6.43
N THR A 51 3.92 0.41 6.73
CA THR A 51 2.97 -0.50 7.36
C THR A 51 3.51 -0.96 8.70
N ARG A 52 2.89 -0.52 9.80
CA ARG A 52 3.30 -0.79 11.19
C ARG A 52 4.72 -0.31 11.52
N ARG A 53 5.78 -0.99 11.17
CA ARG A 53 7.19 -0.59 11.37
C ARG A 53 8.07 -0.95 10.18
N LYS A 54 7.46 -1.32 9.07
CA LYS A 54 8.14 -1.74 7.85
C LYS A 54 7.75 -0.81 6.72
N ILE A 55 8.73 -0.46 5.90
CA ILE A 55 8.51 0.26 4.65
C ILE A 55 8.61 -0.77 3.52
N GLU A 56 7.64 -0.74 2.62
CA GLU A 56 7.55 -1.64 1.47
C GLU A 56 7.22 -0.84 0.23
N SER A 57 7.70 -1.29 -0.93
CA SER A 57 7.36 -0.72 -2.24
C SER A 57 6.38 -1.65 -2.96
N PRO A 58 5.06 -1.53 -2.70
CA PRO A 58 4.05 -2.43 -3.24
C PRO A 58 3.81 -2.26 -4.73
N SER A 59 4.22 -1.14 -5.33
CA SER A 59 4.09 -0.87 -6.76
C SER A 59 5.28 -0.09 -7.27
N VAL A 60 5.84 -0.54 -8.40
CA VAL A 60 6.98 0.09 -9.09
C VAL A 60 6.82 -0.09 -10.60
N SER A 61 7.21 0.92 -11.39
CA SER A 61 7.17 0.85 -12.86
C SER A 61 8.35 0.09 -13.46
N ASP A 62 9.46 -0.02 -12.73
CA ASP A 62 10.70 -0.64 -13.18
C ASP A 62 11.43 -1.33 -12.02
N PRO A 63 12.10 -2.47 -12.25
CA PRO A 63 12.91 -3.13 -11.23
C PRO A 63 14.02 -2.27 -10.63
N LEU A 64 14.47 -1.25 -11.33
CA LEU A 64 15.43 -0.26 -10.82
C LEU A 64 14.87 0.46 -9.60
N VAL A 65 13.61 0.87 -9.65
CA VAL A 65 12.92 1.56 -8.55
C VAL A 65 12.91 0.69 -7.29
N ALA A 66 12.51 -0.59 -7.43
CA ALA A 66 12.51 -1.52 -6.31
C ALA A 66 13.89 -1.66 -5.65
N ARG A 67 14.98 -1.68 -6.47
CA ARG A 67 16.35 -1.73 -5.96
C ARG A 67 16.77 -0.42 -5.29
N GLY A 68 16.40 0.71 -5.88
CA GLY A 68 16.67 2.04 -5.33
C GLY A 68 15.99 2.26 -3.98
N ASP A 69 14.73 1.88 -3.88
CA ASP A 69 13.95 1.95 -2.65
C ASP A 69 14.51 0.99 -1.58
N ALA A 70 14.78 -0.28 -1.94
CA ALA A 70 15.37 -1.24 -1.01
C ALA A 70 16.71 -0.77 -0.44
N LEU A 71 17.52 -0.11 -1.26
CA LEU A 71 18.78 0.46 -0.84
C LEU A 71 18.59 1.62 0.17
N GLN A 72 17.55 2.46 -0.02
CA GLN A 72 17.20 3.49 0.97
C GLN A 72 16.80 2.86 2.31
N TYR A 73 16.00 1.79 2.27
CA TYR A 73 15.54 1.11 3.50
C TYR A 73 16.67 0.39 4.23
N GLU A 74 17.59 -0.25 3.50
CA GLU A 74 18.76 -0.92 4.06
C GLU A 74 19.69 0.06 4.77
N LEU A 75 19.95 1.20 4.13
CA LEU A 75 20.90 2.20 4.62
C LEU A 75 20.28 3.19 5.60
N ASP A 76 18.96 3.23 5.72
CA ASP A 76 18.21 4.24 6.46
C ASP A 76 18.54 5.68 6.01
N GLU A 77 18.83 5.85 4.72
CA GLU A 77 19.15 7.11 4.04
C GLU A 77 18.44 7.19 2.69
N GLY A 78 18.06 8.41 2.30
CA GLY A 78 17.56 8.69 0.96
C GLY A 78 16.35 9.61 0.93
N PRO A 79 16.05 10.19 -0.25
CA PRO A 79 15.01 11.20 -0.43
C PRO A 79 13.60 10.68 -0.10
N CYS A 80 13.31 9.41 -0.34
CA CYS A 80 12.04 8.80 0.02
C CYS A 80 11.82 8.79 1.53
N LEU A 81 12.84 8.41 2.30
CA LEU A 81 12.75 8.37 3.76
C LEU A 81 12.60 9.76 4.35
N ASP A 82 13.31 10.75 3.81
CA ASP A 82 13.20 12.14 4.24
C ASP A 82 11.83 12.71 3.90
N ALA A 83 11.29 12.43 2.71
CA ALA A 83 9.92 12.82 2.35
C ALA A 83 8.88 12.23 3.31
N ILE A 84 9.02 10.96 3.70
CA ILE A 84 8.13 10.31 4.66
C ILE A 84 8.26 10.94 6.05
N ARG A 85 9.48 11.27 6.51
CA ARG A 85 9.77 11.77 7.86
C ARG A 85 9.40 13.24 8.03
N GLU A 86 9.70 14.06 7.02
CA GLU A 86 9.60 15.51 7.11
C GLU A 86 8.28 16.08 6.55
N HIS A 87 7.38 15.22 6.04
CA HIS A 87 6.10 15.61 5.45
C HIS A 87 6.26 16.59 4.28
N ALA A 88 7.25 16.36 3.42
CA ALA A 88 7.66 17.33 2.40
C ALA A 88 7.82 16.68 1.02
N LEU A 89 7.97 17.56 0.03
CA LEU A 89 8.60 17.25 -1.24
C LEU A 89 10.11 17.29 -1.04
N VAL A 90 10.81 16.24 -1.45
CA VAL A 90 12.26 16.13 -1.40
C VAL A 90 12.79 15.87 -2.81
N GLU A 91 13.68 16.74 -3.27
CA GLU A 91 14.34 16.63 -4.57
C GLU A 91 15.85 16.46 -4.38
N SER A 92 16.44 15.72 -5.33
CA SER A 92 17.87 15.72 -5.62
C SER A 92 18.07 15.94 -7.13
N GLY A 93 18.61 17.07 -7.52
CA GLY A 93 18.93 17.37 -8.92
C GLY A 93 20.19 16.64 -9.43
N ASP A 94 21.14 16.34 -8.55
CA ASP A 94 22.30 15.48 -8.83
C ASP A 94 22.57 14.52 -7.68
N VAL A 95 21.97 13.35 -7.74
CA VAL A 95 22.09 12.30 -6.72
C VAL A 95 23.57 11.99 -6.43
N ALA A 96 24.43 11.93 -7.44
CA ALA A 96 25.84 11.59 -7.26
C ALA A 96 26.61 12.59 -6.41
N ALA A 97 26.19 13.85 -6.41
CA ALA A 97 26.84 14.96 -5.70
C ALA A 97 26.10 15.39 -4.41
N ASP A 98 25.00 14.73 -4.07
CA ASP A 98 24.15 15.12 -2.96
C ASP A 98 24.74 14.69 -1.60
N PRO A 99 25.16 15.62 -0.73
CA PRO A 99 25.81 15.30 0.52
C PRO A 99 24.84 14.84 1.62
N ARG A 100 23.52 14.95 1.41
CA ARG A 100 22.52 14.57 2.41
C ARG A 100 22.52 13.07 2.69
N TRP A 101 22.87 12.26 1.67
CA TRP A 101 22.83 10.80 1.75
C TRP A 101 24.17 10.16 1.36
N PRO A 102 25.20 10.29 2.20
CA PRO A 102 26.58 9.92 1.84
C PRO A 102 26.79 8.41 1.59
N ARG A 103 25.91 7.55 2.11
CA ARG A 103 25.99 6.10 1.87
C ARG A 103 25.10 5.66 0.69
N TRP A 104 23.90 6.23 0.59
CA TRP A 104 22.94 5.86 -0.44
C TRP A 104 23.26 6.48 -1.80
N ALA A 105 23.52 7.79 -1.87
CA ALA A 105 23.62 8.53 -3.11
C ALA A 105 24.72 8.01 -4.05
N PRO A 106 25.96 7.71 -3.60
CA PRO A 106 27.00 7.16 -4.48
C PRO A 106 26.62 5.80 -5.06
N ARG A 107 25.95 4.93 -4.28
CA ARG A 107 25.52 3.60 -4.73
C ARG A 107 24.35 3.70 -5.71
N ALA A 108 23.36 4.55 -5.44
CA ALA A 108 22.24 4.79 -6.35
C ALA A 108 22.72 5.31 -7.72
N ALA A 109 23.68 6.24 -7.71
CA ALA A 109 24.26 6.77 -8.96
C ALA A 109 25.13 5.76 -9.70
N ALA A 110 25.98 4.99 -9.01
CA ALA A 110 26.92 4.06 -9.64
C ALA A 110 26.26 2.74 -10.07
N ASP A 111 25.43 2.15 -9.19
CA ASP A 111 24.90 0.80 -9.39
C ASP A 111 23.58 0.80 -10.16
N LEU A 112 22.81 1.89 -10.09
CA LEU A 112 21.48 2.00 -10.68
C LEU A 112 21.38 3.08 -11.77
N GLY A 113 22.38 3.94 -11.92
CA GLY A 113 22.40 5.00 -12.92
C GLY A 113 21.45 6.17 -12.60
N VAL A 114 20.91 6.23 -11.36
CA VAL A 114 20.03 7.32 -10.93
C VAL A 114 20.81 8.63 -10.88
N ARG A 115 20.27 9.69 -11.51
CA ARG A 115 20.89 11.01 -11.57
C ARG A 115 20.09 12.08 -10.88
N SER A 116 18.77 12.07 -10.99
CA SER A 116 17.91 12.93 -10.19
C SER A 116 16.71 12.15 -9.65
N MET A 117 16.12 12.65 -8.59
CA MET A 117 15.00 12.02 -7.90
C MET A 117 14.09 13.07 -7.29
N LEU A 118 12.79 12.86 -7.44
CA LEU A 118 11.75 13.67 -6.80
C LEU A 118 10.85 12.73 -5.98
N CYS A 119 10.78 12.98 -4.67
CA CYS A 119 9.91 12.25 -3.75
C CYS A 119 8.85 13.19 -3.19
N VAL A 120 7.60 12.78 -3.25
CA VAL A 120 6.48 13.53 -2.68
C VAL A 120 5.76 12.66 -1.69
N GLN A 121 5.56 13.19 -0.46
CA GLN A 121 4.83 12.46 0.55
C GLN A 121 3.39 12.17 0.12
N LEU A 122 2.96 10.93 0.27
CA LEU A 122 1.58 10.50 0.18
C LEU A 122 0.95 10.58 1.59
N TYR A 123 0.34 11.73 1.87
CA TYR A 123 -0.32 11.97 3.14
C TYR A 123 -1.74 11.40 3.10
N THR A 124 -1.99 10.39 3.94
CA THR A 124 -3.34 9.93 4.23
C THR A 124 -3.62 10.15 5.72
N SER A 125 -4.80 10.66 6.05
CA SER A 125 -5.17 11.00 7.42
C SER A 125 -4.78 9.91 8.43
N ALA A 126 -4.13 10.32 9.47
CA ALA A 126 -3.92 9.70 10.76
C ALA A 126 -2.88 8.57 10.90
N ASN A 127 -2.56 7.69 9.94
CA ASN A 127 -1.62 6.59 10.21
C ASN A 127 -0.97 5.92 8.99
N ALA A 128 -1.19 6.37 7.77
CA ALA A 128 -0.54 5.80 6.61
C ALA A 128 0.42 6.85 6.03
N HIS A 129 1.68 6.71 6.34
CA HIS A 129 2.73 7.49 5.73
C HIS A 129 3.28 6.71 4.54
N GLY A 130 3.49 7.41 3.44
CA GLY A 130 4.07 6.86 2.24
C GLY A 130 4.70 7.96 1.42
N ALA A 131 5.36 7.60 0.33
CA ALA A 131 5.89 8.53 -0.66
C ALA A 131 5.71 7.99 -2.07
N LEU A 132 5.47 8.90 -3.00
CA LEU A 132 5.61 8.68 -4.42
C LEU A 132 7.04 9.04 -4.79
N ASN A 133 7.79 8.06 -5.28
CA ASN A 133 9.19 8.19 -5.64
C ASN A 133 9.32 8.23 -7.16
N MET A 134 9.89 9.26 -7.71
CA MET A 134 10.11 9.46 -9.15
C MET A 134 11.60 9.55 -9.41
N TYR A 135 12.07 8.79 -10.39
CA TYR A 135 13.47 8.61 -10.71
C TYR A 135 13.76 9.04 -12.13
N ALA A 136 14.94 9.63 -12.37
CA ALA A 136 15.47 9.93 -13.67
C ALA A 136 16.96 9.58 -13.79
N THR A 137 17.38 9.26 -15.02
CA THR A 137 18.78 8.98 -15.40
C THR A 137 19.53 10.23 -15.84
N THR A 138 18.83 11.36 -15.94
CA THR A 138 19.38 12.69 -16.26
C THR A 138 19.44 13.54 -14.99
N ARG A 139 20.40 14.49 -14.94
CA ARG A 139 20.47 15.50 -13.87
C ARG A 139 19.40 16.55 -14.07
N ASP A 140 18.95 17.13 -12.96
CA ASP A 140 18.01 18.27 -12.96
C ASP A 140 16.75 17.98 -13.82
N ALA A 141 16.28 16.71 -13.79
CA ALA A 141 15.14 16.29 -14.61
C ALA A 141 13.81 16.93 -14.18
N PHE A 142 13.70 17.32 -12.91
CA PHE A 142 12.46 17.82 -12.33
C PHE A 142 12.52 19.34 -12.16
N GLY A 143 11.71 20.06 -12.92
CA GLY A 143 11.58 21.50 -12.81
C GLY A 143 10.40 21.94 -11.93
N PRO A 144 10.19 23.26 -11.79
CA PRO A 144 9.10 23.81 -10.97
C PRO A 144 7.71 23.31 -11.35
N ASP A 145 7.46 23.08 -12.66
CA ASP A 145 6.18 22.56 -13.15
C ASP A 145 6.00 21.08 -12.74
N SER A 146 7.08 20.29 -12.80
CA SER A 146 7.08 18.90 -12.29
C SER A 146 6.79 18.85 -10.79
N HIS A 147 7.37 19.75 -10.00
CA HIS A 147 7.12 19.86 -8.56
C HIS A 147 5.66 20.18 -8.25
N HIS A 148 5.09 21.15 -8.97
CA HIS A 148 3.70 21.56 -8.76
C HIS A 148 2.72 20.45 -9.15
N LEU A 149 2.93 19.84 -10.31
CA LEU A 149 2.11 18.73 -10.78
C LEU A 149 2.22 17.51 -9.86
N ALA A 150 3.45 17.09 -9.51
CA ALA A 150 3.70 15.95 -8.64
C ALA A 150 3.06 16.14 -7.27
N SER A 151 3.16 17.33 -6.66
CA SER A 151 2.56 17.65 -5.37
C SER A 151 1.03 17.58 -5.42
N THR A 152 0.41 18.15 -6.47
CA THR A 152 -1.04 18.13 -6.65
C THR A 152 -1.53 16.71 -6.93
N PHE A 153 -0.82 15.97 -7.78
CA PHE A 153 -1.12 14.58 -8.10
C PHE A 153 -0.98 13.68 -6.87
N ALA A 154 0.08 13.84 -6.05
CA ALA A 154 0.28 13.06 -4.85
C ALA A 154 -0.87 13.23 -3.84
N ALA A 155 -1.47 14.40 -3.73
CA ALA A 155 -2.63 14.62 -2.87
C ALA A 155 -3.85 13.81 -3.35
N VAL A 156 -4.11 13.78 -4.67
CA VAL A 156 -5.20 12.99 -5.27
C VAL A 156 -4.91 11.49 -5.14
N ALA A 157 -3.70 11.06 -5.44
CA ALA A 157 -3.26 9.68 -5.30
C ALA A 157 -3.40 9.18 -3.86
N ALA A 158 -3.01 9.99 -2.87
CA ALA A 158 -3.16 9.66 -1.46
C ALA A 158 -4.63 9.46 -1.07
N ALA A 159 -5.53 10.31 -1.54
CA ALA A 159 -6.97 10.17 -1.30
C ALA A 159 -7.53 8.87 -1.92
N ALA A 160 -7.17 8.57 -3.18
CA ALA A 160 -7.60 7.36 -3.87
C ALA A 160 -7.08 6.08 -3.18
N ILE A 161 -5.79 6.04 -2.80
CA ILE A 161 -5.19 4.92 -2.07
C ILE A 161 -5.89 4.72 -0.72
N SER A 162 -6.20 5.81 0.00
CA SER A 162 -6.91 5.74 1.28
C SER A 162 -8.33 5.19 1.13
N ALA A 163 -9.05 5.59 0.09
CA ALA A 163 -10.39 5.10 -0.22
C ALA A 163 -10.37 3.60 -0.56
N ALA A 164 -9.50 3.18 -1.49
CA ALA A 164 -9.34 1.79 -1.90
C ALA A 164 -8.95 0.88 -0.72
N ARG A 165 -8.05 1.34 0.14
CA ARG A 165 -7.64 0.62 1.36
C ARG A 165 -8.80 0.45 2.35
N THR A 166 -9.60 1.50 2.52
CA THR A 166 -10.77 1.45 3.41
C THR A 166 -11.80 0.46 2.88
N GLU A 167 -12.04 0.46 1.58
CA GLU A 167 -12.96 -0.48 0.94
C GLU A 167 -12.49 -1.92 1.10
N GLU A 168 -11.22 -2.22 0.83
CA GLU A 168 -10.64 -3.56 1.02
C GLU A 168 -10.77 -4.04 2.47
N GLN A 169 -10.53 -3.15 3.45
CA GLN A 169 -10.70 -3.47 4.87
C GLN A 169 -12.17 -3.77 5.22
N LEU A 170 -13.11 -3.01 4.69
CA LEU A 170 -14.55 -3.23 4.91
C LEU A 170 -15.00 -4.55 4.28
N GLN A 171 -14.60 -4.85 3.05
CA GLN A 171 -14.91 -6.11 2.38
C GLN A 171 -14.35 -7.30 3.14
N SER A 172 -13.09 -7.23 3.60
CA SER A 172 -12.46 -8.27 4.42
C SER A 172 -13.19 -8.48 5.75
N ALA A 173 -13.63 -7.39 6.40
CA ALA A 173 -14.41 -7.47 7.63
C ALA A 173 -15.76 -8.14 7.41
N VAL A 174 -16.46 -7.83 6.32
CA VAL A 174 -17.76 -8.47 5.96
C VAL A 174 -17.54 -9.95 5.70
N GLN A 175 -16.55 -10.34 4.90
CA GLN A 175 -16.24 -11.74 4.62
C GLN A 175 -15.92 -12.52 5.90
N THR A 176 -15.09 -11.93 6.77
CA THR A 176 -14.75 -12.53 8.07
C THR A 176 -15.97 -12.74 8.95
N ARG A 177 -16.87 -11.73 9.04
CA ARG A 177 -18.11 -11.84 9.81
C ARG A 177 -19.04 -12.90 9.25
N THR A 178 -19.17 -12.98 7.94
CA THR A 178 -20.01 -13.98 7.26
C THR A 178 -19.49 -15.39 7.57
N LEU A 179 -18.20 -15.62 7.46
CA LEU A 179 -17.58 -16.92 7.73
C LEU A 179 -17.76 -17.34 9.20
N ILE A 180 -17.55 -16.42 10.12
CA ILE A 180 -17.77 -16.68 11.57
C ILE A 180 -19.24 -16.98 11.83
N GLY A 181 -20.18 -16.26 11.18
CA GLY A 181 -21.61 -16.51 11.32
C GLY A 181 -22.03 -17.89 10.77
N GLN A 182 -21.48 -18.32 9.66
CA GLN A 182 -21.71 -19.66 9.10
C GLN A 182 -21.19 -20.76 10.05
N ALA A 183 -19.96 -20.62 10.56
CA ALA A 183 -19.39 -21.54 11.51
C ALA A 183 -20.22 -21.59 12.81
N GLN A 184 -20.64 -20.44 13.30
CA GLN A 184 -21.51 -20.33 14.47
C GLN A 184 -22.84 -21.04 14.26
N GLY A 185 -23.47 -20.90 13.09
CA GLY A 185 -24.71 -21.62 12.74
C GLY A 185 -24.53 -23.14 12.72
N ILE A 186 -23.42 -23.65 12.19
CA ILE A 186 -23.07 -25.07 12.21
C ILE A 186 -22.94 -25.58 13.66
N VAL A 187 -22.24 -24.83 14.52
CA VAL A 187 -22.05 -25.18 15.92
C VAL A 187 -23.38 -25.14 16.69
N MET A 188 -24.24 -24.16 16.43
CA MET A 188 -25.57 -24.05 17.02
C MET A 188 -26.41 -25.28 16.71
N GLU A 189 -26.47 -25.67 15.45
CA GLU A 189 -27.26 -26.81 14.99
C GLU A 189 -26.71 -28.12 15.54
N ARG A 190 -25.42 -28.37 15.38
CA ARG A 190 -24.79 -29.66 15.74
C ARG A 190 -24.83 -29.93 17.24
N TYR A 191 -24.71 -28.91 18.07
CA TYR A 191 -24.62 -29.04 19.53
C TYR A 191 -25.85 -28.50 20.26
N SER A 192 -26.92 -28.15 19.55
CA SER A 192 -28.16 -27.58 20.10
C SER A 192 -27.89 -26.38 21.04
N LEU A 193 -26.99 -25.48 20.63
CA LEU A 193 -26.57 -24.34 21.41
C LEU A 193 -27.27 -23.05 20.94
N THR A 194 -27.41 -22.10 21.84
CA THR A 194 -27.77 -20.73 21.49
C THR A 194 -26.60 -20.04 20.80
N ALA A 195 -26.88 -18.98 20.01
CA ALA A 195 -25.85 -18.21 19.30
C ALA A 195 -24.72 -17.73 20.26
N ALA A 196 -25.09 -17.21 21.42
CA ALA A 196 -24.12 -16.74 22.42
C ALA A 196 -23.22 -17.88 22.95
N ARG A 197 -23.80 -19.05 23.21
CA ARG A 197 -23.04 -20.22 23.67
C ARG A 197 -22.15 -20.80 22.57
N ALA A 198 -22.64 -20.88 21.34
CA ALA A 198 -21.85 -21.32 20.20
C ALA A 198 -20.62 -20.42 19.97
N PHE A 199 -20.81 -19.10 19.99
CA PHE A 199 -19.69 -18.15 19.90
C PHE A 199 -18.70 -18.28 21.06
N ALA A 200 -19.19 -18.45 22.29
CA ALA A 200 -18.32 -18.64 23.46
C ALA A 200 -17.46 -19.92 23.33
N VAL A 201 -18.04 -21.03 22.84
CA VAL A 201 -17.29 -22.27 22.56
C VAL A 201 -16.22 -22.04 21.52
N MET A 202 -16.57 -21.43 20.38
CA MET A 202 -15.61 -21.09 19.32
C MET A 202 -14.49 -20.20 19.85
N SER A 203 -14.82 -19.17 20.64
CA SER A 203 -13.83 -18.27 21.22
C SER A 203 -12.85 -19.00 22.15
N ARG A 204 -13.35 -19.92 22.96
CA ARG A 204 -12.51 -20.72 23.84
C ARG A 204 -11.59 -21.64 23.05
N VAL A 205 -12.09 -22.35 22.05
CA VAL A 205 -11.26 -23.22 21.19
C VAL A 205 -10.20 -22.41 20.46
N SER A 206 -10.55 -21.24 19.91
CA SER A 206 -9.61 -20.31 19.25
C SER A 206 -8.49 -19.89 20.21
N GLN A 207 -8.82 -19.55 21.47
CA GLN A 207 -7.85 -19.16 22.49
C GLN A 207 -6.97 -20.32 22.94
N ASP A 208 -7.58 -21.46 23.29
CA ASP A 208 -6.87 -22.64 23.80
C ASP A 208 -5.89 -23.21 22.73
N ALA A 209 -6.27 -23.19 21.46
CA ALA A 209 -5.44 -23.63 20.35
C ALA A 209 -4.49 -22.53 19.80
N ASN A 210 -4.62 -21.30 20.27
CA ASN A 210 -3.88 -20.14 19.77
C ASN A 210 -4.00 -19.94 18.23
N ILE A 211 -5.19 -20.16 17.68
CA ILE A 211 -5.51 -19.93 16.26
C ILE A 211 -6.46 -18.75 16.12
N LYS A 212 -6.41 -18.06 14.98
CA LYS A 212 -7.32 -16.95 14.74
C LYS A 212 -8.76 -17.44 14.60
N MET A 213 -9.73 -16.69 15.13
CA MET A 213 -11.16 -17.03 15.05
C MET A 213 -11.62 -17.27 13.60
N VAL A 214 -11.11 -16.52 12.63
CA VAL A 214 -11.45 -16.68 11.21
C VAL A 214 -10.94 -18.00 10.63
N ASP A 215 -9.77 -18.46 11.08
CA ASP A 215 -9.19 -19.72 10.61
C ASP A 215 -9.93 -20.91 11.23
N LEU A 216 -10.28 -20.83 12.53
CA LEU A 216 -11.18 -21.78 13.18
C LEU A 216 -12.54 -21.82 12.46
N ALA A 217 -13.11 -20.67 12.14
CA ALA A 217 -14.40 -20.60 11.46
C ALA A 217 -14.35 -21.27 10.07
N ARG A 218 -13.26 -21.07 9.31
CA ARG A 218 -13.04 -21.71 8.02
C ARG A 218 -13.00 -23.23 8.18
N GLU A 219 -12.22 -23.74 9.13
CA GLU A 219 -12.11 -25.16 9.41
C GLU A 219 -13.48 -25.78 9.80
N ILE A 220 -14.26 -25.08 10.64
CA ILE A 220 -15.62 -25.54 11.00
C ILE A 220 -16.54 -25.57 9.79
N VAL A 221 -16.51 -24.56 8.91
CA VAL A 221 -17.33 -24.51 7.69
C VAL A 221 -16.97 -25.65 6.74
N ASP A 222 -15.67 -25.93 6.57
CA ASP A 222 -15.18 -26.96 5.65
C ASP A 222 -15.42 -28.38 6.20
N THR A 223 -15.15 -28.59 7.48
CA THR A 223 -15.19 -29.94 8.09
C THR A 223 -16.49 -30.26 8.78
N ARG A 224 -17.34 -29.26 9.07
CA ARG A 224 -18.55 -29.36 9.90
C ARG A 224 -18.27 -29.80 11.33
N ARG A 225 -17.03 -29.67 11.83
CA ARG A 225 -16.58 -30.10 13.16
C ARG A 225 -15.81 -29.01 13.86
N ILE A 226 -15.86 -29.00 15.19
CA ILE A 226 -14.97 -28.14 16.00
C ILE A 226 -13.67 -28.92 16.22
N PRO A 227 -12.50 -28.37 15.88
CA PRO A 227 -11.22 -29.02 16.16
C PRO A 227 -11.05 -29.34 17.65
N GLY A 228 -10.57 -30.53 17.95
CA GLY A 228 -10.29 -30.96 19.32
C GLY A 228 -11.52 -31.32 20.19
N VAL A 229 -12.74 -31.17 19.67
CA VAL A 229 -13.95 -31.62 20.32
C VAL A 229 -14.33 -32.98 19.74
N GLY A 230 -14.19 -34.04 20.54
CA GLY A 230 -14.58 -35.41 20.14
C GLY A 230 -16.05 -35.50 19.74
N GLU A 231 -16.38 -36.50 18.92
CA GLU A 231 -17.77 -36.77 18.53
C GLU A 231 -18.63 -36.96 19.82
N ALA A 232 -19.72 -36.18 19.89
CA ALA A 232 -20.79 -36.54 20.80
C ALA A 232 -21.22 -37.98 20.42
N ARG A 233 -21.10 -38.91 21.33
CA ARG A 233 -21.60 -40.27 21.12
C ARG A 233 -23.09 -40.13 20.91
N ASP A 234 -23.52 -40.54 19.71
CA ASP A 234 -24.93 -40.83 19.46
C ASP A 234 -25.27 -42.08 20.33
N ASP A 235 -25.87 -41.83 21.47
CA ASP A 235 -26.59 -42.85 22.25
C ASP A 235 -28.08 -42.70 21.98
#